data_6c6eb19e8fd9e41549a1bdda697e0792
#
_entry.id   6c6eb19e8fd9e41549a1bdda697e0792
#
_cell.length_a   1.000
_cell.length_b   1.000
_cell.length_c   1.000
_cell.angle_alpha   90.00
_cell.angle_beta   90.00
_cell.angle_gamma   90.00
#
_symmetry.space_group_name_H-M   'P 1'
#
loop_
_entity.id
_entity.type
_entity.pdbx_description
1 polymer ?
#
loop_
_entity_poly.entity_id
_entity_poly.type
_entity_poly.pdbx_seq_one_letter_code
_entity_poly.pdbx_strand_id
1 'polypeptide(L)'
;MQQAPVLIGSAQLPGVLSVPTQARGLVVFAHGSGSSRHSPRNQHVAAVLQAQGLATLLFDLLDAQEGQDRRSVFNITLLARRLADAVDWAGRQQALAHLPLGLFGASTGAAAALVASALRPGRVHAVVCRGGRPDLAASALPVVTAPTLMIVGGADLDVVDLNQQAIARMRAPVRLKIIPGASHLFEEPGALDRVALLAAQWFRDHVPAQLGVGMGAQTSAGRYASVATGEIIERRQRAERRQWPRPAGPSRGPSESLKGALAHLNGPVPGLSAGHVARMRTFRSGR
;
A
#
# COMPACT_ATOMS: atom_id res chain seq x y z
N MET A 1 -9.35 10.18 -18.71
CA MET A 1 -8.90 10.14 -17.31
C MET A 1 -9.66 11.21 -16.55
N GLN A 2 -10.29 10.86 -15.43
CA GLN A 2 -10.99 11.78 -14.54
C GLN A 2 -10.11 12.04 -13.32
N GLN A 3 -9.94 13.31 -12.92
CA GLN A 3 -9.19 13.71 -11.75
C GLN A 3 -10.06 14.55 -10.84
N ALA A 4 -10.03 14.29 -9.54
CA ALA A 4 -10.83 15.01 -8.55
C ALA A 4 -10.05 15.20 -7.23
N PRO A 5 -10.19 16.37 -6.56
CA PRO A 5 -9.77 16.53 -5.18
C PRO A 5 -10.69 15.72 -4.27
N VAL A 6 -10.13 15.13 -3.23
CA VAL A 6 -10.86 14.32 -2.25
C VAL A 6 -10.36 14.61 -0.84
N LEU A 7 -11.20 14.29 0.16
CA LEU A 7 -10.85 14.38 1.58
C LEU A 7 -10.91 12.97 2.19
N ILE A 8 -9.85 12.56 2.87
CA ILE A 8 -9.65 11.19 3.33
C ILE A 8 -9.79 11.09 4.85
N GLY A 9 -10.60 10.10 5.26
CA GLY A 9 -10.75 9.72 6.66
C GLY A 9 -11.41 10.79 7.53
N SER A 10 -11.43 10.56 8.85
CA SER A 10 -11.99 11.50 9.84
C SER A 10 -11.17 12.78 9.97
N ALA A 11 -9.89 12.73 9.66
CA ALA A 11 -8.99 13.89 9.68
C ALA A 11 -9.11 14.75 8.41
N GLN A 12 -9.98 14.40 7.46
CA GLN A 12 -10.22 15.16 6.23
C GLN A 12 -8.94 15.52 5.48
N LEU A 13 -8.01 14.55 5.39
CA LEU A 13 -6.71 14.76 4.75
C LEU A 13 -6.87 14.97 3.25
N PRO A 14 -6.28 16.03 2.69
CA PRO A 14 -6.45 16.35 1.29
C PRO A 14 -5.74 15.34 0.39
N GLY A 15 -6.41 14.95 -0.68
CA GLY A 15 -5.90 14.02 -1.69
C GLY A 15 -6.30 14.39 -3.10
N VAL A 16 -5.67 13.74 -4.06
CA VAL A 16 -5.99 13.79 -5.49
C VAL A 16 -6.22 12.36 -5.96
N LEU A 17 -7.45 12.08 -6.37
CA LEU A 17 -7.85 10.82 -6.99
C LEU A 17 -7.82 10.98 -8.51
N SER A 18 -7.12 10.09 -9.20
CA SER A 18 -7.09 10.02 -10.67
C SER A 18 -7.58 8.64 -11.11
N VAL A 19 -8.63 8.63 -11.96
CA VAL A 19 -9.28 7.39 -12.41
C VAL A 19 -9.27 7.33 -13.93
N PRO A 20 -8.52 6.41 -14.54
CA PRO A 20 -8.62 6.10 -15.98
C PRO A 20 -10.02 5.57 -16.33
N THR A 21 -10.45 5.76 -17.59
CA THR A 21 -11.79 5.37 -18.06
C THR A 21 -12.13 3.88 -17.79
N GLN A 22 -11.14 3.01 -17.84
CA GLN A 22 -11.26 1.56 -17.55
C GLN A 22 -10.24 1.17 -16.50
N ALA A 23 -10.41 1.71 -15.27
CA ALA A 23 -9.52 1.38 -14.18
C ALA A 23 -9.68 -0.09 -13.78
N ARG A 24 -8.56 -0.83 -13.76
CA ARG A 24 -8.51 -2.25 -13.38
C ARG A 24 -8.06 -2.50 -11.94
N GLY A 25 -7.64 -1.45 -11.24
CA GLY A 25 -7.20 -1.49 -9.85
C GLY A 25 -6.91 -0.08 -9.36
N LEU A 26 -6.73 0.08 -8.05
CA LEU A 26 -6.40 1.33 -7.38
C LEU A 26 -5.05 1.19 -6.68
N VAL A 27 -4.17 2.17 -6.82
CA VAL A 27 -2.93 2.28 -6.02
C VAL A 27 -3.00 3.51 -5.13
N VAL A 28 -2.90 3.29 -3.82
CA VAL A 28 -2.85 4.36 -2.81
C VAL A 28 -1.39 4.64 -2.45
N PHE A 29 -1.01 5.91 -2.49
CA PHE A 29 0.36 6.34 -2.27
C PHE A 29 0.59 6.82 -0.84
N ALA A 30 1.69 6.36 -0.24
CA ALA A 30 2.22 6.83 1.03
C ALA A 30 3.54 7.56 0.78
N HIS A 31 3.54 8.88 0.93
CA HIS A 31 4.74 9.71 0.76
C HIS A 31 5.72 9.54 1.94
N GLY A 32 6.99 9.90 1.73
CA GLY A 32 8.02 9.89 2.76
C GLY A 32 7.99 11.15 3.64
N SER A 33 8.88 11.16 4.65
CA SER A 33 9.07 12.30 5.55
C SER A 33 9.44 13.57 4.78
N GLY A 34 8.83 14.70 5.17
CA GLY A 34 9.04 16.00 4.52
C GLY A 34 8.49 16.12 3.10
N SER A 35 7.61 15.19 2.70
CA SER A 35 6.94 15.16 1.40
C SER A 35 5.42 15.30 1.57
N SER A 36 4.68 15.28 0.45
CA SER A 36 3.22 15.42 0.42
C SER A 36 2.65 14.74 -0.82
N ARG A 37 1.32 14.86 -1.03
CA ARG A 37 0.64 14.47 -2.27
C ARG A 37 1.20 15.16 -3.52
N HIS A 38 1.91 16.27 -3.35
CA HIS A 38 2.53 17.04 -4.43
C HIS A 38 3.96 16.58 -4.77
N SER A 39 4.46 15.49 -4.18
CA SER A 39 5.78 14.92 -4.50
C SER A 39 5.93 14.70 -6.01
N PRO A 40 6.87 15.39 -6.70
CA PRO A 40 7.06 15.20 -8.14
C PRO A 40 7.41 13.75 -8.48
N ARG A 41 8.21 13.10 -7.64
CA ARG A 41 8.59 11.69 -7.81
C ARG A 41 7.40 10.74 -7.72
N ASN A 42 6.51 10.94 -6.75
CA ASN A 42 5.30 10.12 -6.64
C ASN A 42 4.31 10.41 -7.76
N GLN A 43 4.17 11.67 -8.18
CA GLN A 43 3.35 12.05 -9.34
C GLN A 43 3.86 11.40 -10.63
N HIS A 44 5.19 11.37 -10.85
CA HIS A 44 5.78 10.69 -11.99
C HIS A 44 5.43 9.19 -12.01
N VAL A 45 5.63 8.48 -10.89
CA VAL A 45 5.25 7.07 -10.79
C VAL A 45 3.75 6.89 -11.01
N ALA A 46 2.92 7.74 -10.41
CA ALA A 46 1.46 7.68 -10.57
C ALA A 46 1.04 7.86 -12.04
N ALA A 47 1.66 8.78 -12.78
CA ALA A 47 1.38 8.98 -14.21
C ALA A 47 1.65 7.71 -15.03
N VAL A 48 2.75 7.00 -14.76
CA VAL A 48 3.06 5.73 -15.41
C VAL A 48 2.03 4.64 -15.05
N LEU A 49 1.61 4.56 -13.78
CA LEU A 49 0.57 3.62 -13.35
C LEU A 49 -0.79 3.92 -14.01
N GLN A 50 -1.15 5.19 -14.12
CA GLN A 50 -2.37 5.66 -14.80
C GLN A 50 -2.37 5.29 -16.29
N ALA A 51 -1.23 5.46 -16.96
CA ALA A 51 -1.07 5.04 -18.36
C ALA A 51 -1.23 3.53 -18.55
N GLN A 52 -1.03 2.74 -17.49
CA GLN A 52 -1.26 1.29 -17.46
C GLN A 52 -2.67 0.91 -16.96
N GLY A 53 -3.61 1.87 -16.87
CA GLY A 53 -4.99 1.61 -16.46
C GLY A 53 -5.19 1.42 -14.96
N LEU A 54 -4.30 1.91 -14.11
CA LEU A 54 -4.48 1.89 -12.66
C LEU A 54 -4.98 3.26 -12.18
N ALA A 55 -6.03 3.28 -11.39
CA ALA A 55 -6.41 4.46 -10.63
C ALA A 55 -5.35 4.75 -9.55
N THR A 56 -5.15 6.01 -9.20
CA THR A 56 -4.18 6.41 -8.19
C THR A 56 -4.79 7.40 -7.21
N LEU A 57 -4.47 7.23 -5.93
CA LEU A 57 -4.80 8.16 -4.87
C LEU A 57 -3.49 8.65 -4.22
N LEU A 58 -3.16 9.93 -4.44
CA LEU A 58 -2.10 10.63 -3.73
C LEU A 58 -2.75 11.52 -2.68
N PHE A 59 -2.42 11.32 -1.42
CA PHE A 59 -2.98 12.13 -0.34
C PHE A 59 -1.92 12.43 0.73
N ASP A 60 -2.14 13.45 1.52
CA ASP A 60 -1.26 13.80 2.63
C ASP A 60 -1.55 12.88 3.81
N LEU A 61 -0.50 12.25 4.35
CA LEU A 61 -0.61 11.37 5.52
C LEU A 61 -0.77 12.15 6.83
N LEU A 62 -0.44 13.43 6.80
CA LEU A 62 -0.45 14.35 7.93
C LEU A 62 -1.09 15.68 7.50
N ASP A 63 -1.75 16.35 8.41
CA ASP A 63 -2.18 17.73 8.20
C ASP A 63 -0.97 18.70 8.25
N ALA A 64 -1.23 19.99 7.99
CA ALA A 64 -0.19 21.01 7.94
C ALA A 64 0.56 21.20 9.27
N GLN A 65 -0.12 21.03 10.40
CA GLN A 65 0.47 21.17 11.73
C GLN A 65 1.27 19.91 12.10
N GLU A 66 0.70 18.73 11.90
CA GLU A 66 1.37 17.44 12.11
C GLU A 66 2.62 17.30 11.23
N GLY A 67 2.57 17.81 9.99
CA GLY A 67 3.70 17.78 9.05
C GLY A 67 4.91 18.64 9.49
N GLN A 68 4.72 19.59 10.40
CA GLN A 68 5.78 20.39 11.00
C GLN A 68 6.36 19.74 12.27
N ASP A 69 5.59 18.86 12.91
CA ASP A 69 6.05 18.14 14.10
C ASP A 69 6.85 16.88 13.68
N ARG A 70 8.15 16.89 14.04
CA ARG A 70 9.03 15.75 13.77
C ARG A 70 8.55 14.45 14.40
N ARG A 71 7.86 14.48 15.53
CA ARG A 71 7.32 13.29 16.18
C ARG A 71 6.24 12.66 15.32
N SER A 72 5.35 13.48 14.76
CA SER A 72 4.29 13.02 13.86
C SER A 72 4.85 12.49 12.55
N VAL A 73 5.84 13.18 11.95
CA VAL A 73 6.49 12.79 10.68
C VAL A 73 7.13 11.41 10.74
N PHE A 74 7.67 11.00 11.87
CA PHE A 74 8.30 9.68 12.08
C PHE A 74 7.42 8.70 12.86
N ASN A 75 6.17 9.04 13.16
CA ASN A 75 5.22 8.15 13.81
C ASN A 75 4.60 7.19 12.81
N ILE A 76 5.28 6.07 12.55
CA ILE A 76 4.83 5.07 11.58
C ILE A 76 3.44 4.52 11.93
N THR A 77 3.10 4.41 13.20
CA THR A 77 1.76 3.95 13.62
C THR A 77 0.68 4.93 13.18
N LEU A 78 0.90 6.25 13.34
CA LEU A 78 -0.01 7.28 12.87
C LEU A 78 -0.15 7.23 11.34
N LEU A 79 0.98 7.24 10.63
CA LEU A 79 1.00 7.21 9.16
C LEU A 79 0.29 5.98 8.62
N ALA A 80 0.52 4.81 9.22
CA ALA A 80 -0.11 3.55 8.82
C ALA A 80 -1.62 3.54 9.06
N ARG A 81 -2.09 4.10 10.19
CA ARG A 81 -3.53 4.26 10.47
C ARG A 81 -4.19 5.15 9.42
N ARG A 82 -3.60 6.31 9.11
CA ARG A 82 -4.08 7.22 8.06
C ARG A 82 -4.15 6.53 6.69
N LEU A 83 -3.14 5.73 6.37
CA LEU A 83 -3.14 4.94 5.14
C LEU A 83 -4.21 3.83 5.15
N ALA A 84 -4.41 3.15 6.27
CA ALA A 84 -5.48 2.18 6.44
C ALA A 84 -6.88 2.84 6.34
N ASP A 85 -7.05 4.05 6.87
CA ASP A 85 -8.27 4.84 6.70
C ASP A 85 -8.52 5.18 5.23
N ALA A 86 -7.47 5.44 4.44
CA ALA A 86 -7.59 5.65 2.99
C ALA A 86 -8.00 4.37 2.25
N VAL A 87 -7.50 3.20 2.67
CA VAL A 87 -7.95 1.89 2.14
C VAL A 87 -9.44 1.68 2.44
N ASP A 88 -9.88 1.97 3.66
CA ASP A 88 -11.28 1.83 4.06
C ASP A 88 -12.16 2.87 3.34
N TRP A 89 -11.67 4.10 3.19
CA TRP A 89 -12.36 5.15 2.43
C TRP A 89 -12.60 4.72 0.99
N ALA A 90 -11.58 4.20 0.30
CA ALA A 90 -11.71 3.70 -1.07
C ALA A 90 -12.75 2.59 -1.18
N GLY A 91 -12.82 1.68 -0.20
CA GLY A 91 -13.82 0.61 -0.14
C GLY A 91 -15.27 1.09 0.04
N ARG A 92 -15.47 2.32 0.49
CA ARG A 92 -16.81 2.95 0.62
C ARG A 92 -17.22 3.79 -0.59
N GLN A 93 -16.28 4.09 -1.50
CA GLN A 93 -16.59 4.83 -2.73
C GLN A 93 -17.17 3.88 -3.78
N GLN A 94 -18.40 4.11 -4.22
CA GLN A 94 -19.09 3.26 -5.22
C GLN A 94 -18.23 3.05 -6.49
N ALA A 95 -17.53 4.08 -6.94
CA ALA A 95 -16.66 4.02 -8.12
C ALA A 95 -15.37 3.22 -7.90
N LEU A 96 -14.96 2.94 -6.65
CA LEU A 96 -13.68 2.33 -6.32
C LEU A 96 -13.82 1.01 -5.55
N ALA A 97 -14.96 0.78 -4.89
CA ALA A 97 -15.17 -0.35 -3.96
C ALA A 97 -14.92 -1.72 -4.63
N HIS A 98 -15.18 -1.80 -5.92
CA HIS A 98 -14.97 -2.99 -6.73
C HIS A 98 -13.52 -3.17 -7.19
N LEU A 99 -12.67 -2.11 -7.13
CA LEU A 99 -11.29 -2.19 -7.61
C LEU A 99 -10.39 -2.90 -6.58
N PRO A 100 -9.60 -3.89 -7.01
CA PRO A 100 -8.54 -4.42 -6.17
C PRO A 100 -7.49 -3.34 -5.91
N LEU A 101 -6.90 -3.35 -4.70
CA LEU A 101 -6.11 -2.24 -4.20
C LEU A 101 -4.66 -2.65 -3.93
N GLY A 102 -3.71 -1.83 -4.38
CA GLY A 102 -2.30 -1.89 -4.03
C GLY A 102 -1.84 -0.67 -3.23
N LEU A 103 -0.72 -0.78 -2.53
CA LEU A 103 -0.06 0.32 -1.83
C LEU A 103 1.31 0.61 -2.44
N PHE A 104 1.61 1.89 -2.64
CA PHE A 104 2.95 2.36 -3.03
C PHE A 104 3.49 3.26 -1.94
N GLY A 105 4.58 2.84 -1.27
CA GLY A 105 5.22 3.60 -0.20
C GLY A 105 6.62 4.06 -0.55
N ALA A 106 6.99 5.30 -0.18
CA ALA A 106 8.31 5.86 -0.38
C ALA A 106 8.99 6.16 0.96
N SER A 107 10.23 5.73 1.16
CA SER A 107 11.02 5.98 2.38
C SER A 107 10.24 5.55 3.65
N THR A 108 9.94 6.46 4.59
CA THR A 108 9.08 6.20 5.77
C THR A 108 7.66 5.77 5.38
N GLY A 109 7.15 6.26 4.25
CA GLY A 109 5.85 5.83 3.70
C GLY A 109 5.82 4.35 3.31
N ALA A 110 6.98 3.73 3.00
CA ALA A 110 7.06 2.29 2.76
C ALA A 110 6.80 1.50 4.05
N ALA A 111 7.34 1.93 5.19
CA ALA A 111 7.02 1.34 6.48
C ALA A 111 5.52 1.47 6.80
N ALA A 112 4.94 2.65 6.57
CA ALA A 112 3.51 2.87 6.74
C ALA A 112 2.68 1.93 5.84
N ALA A 113 3.09 1.72 4.58
CA ALA A 113 2.42 0.81 3.64
C ALA A 113 2.46 -0.66 4.11
N LEU A 114 3.61 -1.12 4.61
CA LEU A 114 3.74 -2.48 5.17
C LEU A 114 2.85 -2.67 6.39
N VAL A 115 2.85 -1.72 7.33
CA VAL A 115 1.98 -1.77 8.52
C VAL A 115 0.51 -1.68 8.13
N ALA A 116 0.12 -0.78 7.23
CA ALA A 116 -1.25 -0.65 6.76
C ALA A 116 -1.75 -1.92 6.06
N SER A 117 -0.91 -2.58 5.26
CA SER A 117 -1.25 -3.86 4.63
C SER A 117 -1.48 -4.97 5.65
N ALA A 118 -0.69 -5.01 6.72
CA ALA A 118 -0.89 -5.93 7.84
C ALA A 118 -2.17 -5.63 8.66
N LEU A 119 -2.57 -4.34 8.75
CA LEU A 119 -3.83 -3.91 9.38
C LEU A 119 -5.07 -4.23 8.54
N ARG A 120 -4.92 -4.43 7.24
CA ARG A 120 -6.01 -4.70 6.28
C ARG A 120 -5.71 -5.94 5.43
N PRO A 121 -5.51 -7.11 6.08
CA PRO A 121 -5.23 -8.34 5.36
C PRO A 121 -6.41 -8.67 4.41
N GLY A 122 -6.09 -9.12 3.20
CA GLY A 122 -7.09 -9.44 2.17
C GLY A 122 -7.68 -8.22 1.43
N ARG A 123 -7.47 -6.98 1.92
CA ARG A 123 -7.87 -5.76 1.21
C ARG A 123 -6.75 -5.20 0.33
N VAL A 124 -5.51 -5.38 0.76
CA VAL A 124 -4.32 -4.97 0.02
C VAL A 124 -3.77 -6.18 -0.74
N HIS A 125 -3.77 -6.10 -2.07
CA HIS A 125 -3.37 -7.19 -2.97
C HIS A 125 -1.87 -7.17 -3.28
N ALA A 126 -1.23 -6.01 -3.22
CA ALA A 126 0.20 -5.86 -3.46
C ALA A 126 0.76 -4.61 -2.79
N VAL A 127 2.05 -4.66 -2.43
CA VAL A 127 2.80 -3.51 -1.90
C VAL A 127 4.04 -3.27 -2.75
N VAL A 128 4.34 -2.00 -3.03
CA VAL A 128 5.62 -1.56 -3.60
C VAL A 128 6.27 -0.57 -2.66
N CYS A 129 7.53 -0.82 -2.30
CA CYS A 129 8.36 0.04 -1.46
C CYS A 129 9.49 0.66 -2.31
N ARG A 130 9.56 1.99 -2.40
CA ARG A 130 10.63 2.72 -3.10
C ARG A 130 11.57 3.36 -2.10
N GLY A 131 12.87 2.98 -2.08
CA GLY A 131 13.86 3.47 -1.11
C GLY A 131 13.33 3.31 0.32
N GLY A 132 12.67 2.19 0.57
CA GLY A 132 11.88 1.98 1.77
C GLY A 132 12.70 1.79 3.03
N ARG A 133 12.14 2.20 4.18
CA ARG A 133 12.65 1.95 5.54
C ARG A 133 11.79 0.85 6.21
N PRO A 134 11.87 -0.42 5.74
CA PRO A 134 11.07 -1.51 6.28
C PRO A 134 11.44 -1.86 7.73
N ASP A 135 12.63 -1.51 8.18
CA ASP A 135 13.07 -1.62 9.56
C ASP A 135 12.13 -0.91 10.54
N LEU A 136 11.52 0.21 10.12
CA LEU A 136 10.53 0.96 10.91
C LEU A 136 9.17 0.25 11.02
N ALA A 137 8.94 -0.80 10.22
CA ALA A 137 7.76 -1.66 10.26
C ALA A 137 8.05 -3.03 10.94
N ALA A 138 9.14 -3.16 11.65
CA ALA A 138 9.74 -4.42 12.10
C ALA A 138 8.76 -5.43 12.71
N SER A 139 7.82 -5.00 13.56
CA SER A 139 6.84 -5.88 14.21
C SER A 139 5.72 -6.34 13.26
N ALA A 140 5.46 -5.59 12.16
CA ALA A 140 4.44 -5.95 11.18
C ALA A 140 4.96 -6.92 10.10
N LEU A 141 6.27 -6.94 9.83
CA LEU A 141 6.85 -7.73 8.74
C LEU A 141 6.42 -9.21 8.72
N PRO A 142 6.39 -9.95 9.85
CA PRO A 142 6.00 -11.36 9.85
C PRO A 142 4.52 -11.62 9.53
N VAL A 143 3.66 -10.59 9.65
CA VAL A 143 2.21 -10.69 9.46
C VAL A 143 1.70 -9.99 8.20
N VAL A 144 2.58 -9.35 7.42
CA VAL A 144 2.26 -8.91 6.07
C VAL A 144 1.96 -10.13 5.22
N THR A 145 0.80 -10.14 4.55
CA THR A 145 0.36 -11.22 3.66
C THR A 145 0.44 -10.81 2.18
N ALA A 146 0.43 -9.51 1.89
CA ALA A 146 0.47 -8.99 0.52
C ALA A 146 1.84 -9.21 -0.14
N PRO A 147 1.90 -9.74 -1.36
CA PRO A 147 3.12 -9.76 -2.16
C PRO A 147 3.78 -8.38 -2.21
N THR A 148 5.08 -8.32 -1.92
CA THR A 148 5.80 -7.06 -1.74
C THR A 148 6.99 -6.95 -2.68
N LEU A 149 7.10 -5.83 -3.40
CA LEU A 149 8.29 -5.44 -4.16
C LEU A 149 9.04 -4.34 -3.41
N MET A 150 10.30 -4.59 -3.11
CA MET A 150 11.23 -3.61 -2.56
C MET A 150 12.16 -3.13 -3.65
N ILE A 151 12.18 -1.82 -3.94
CA ILE A 151 13.05 -1.18 -4.95
C ILE A 151 14.00 -0.25 -4.22
N VAL A 152 15.30 -0.48 -4.34
CA VAL A 152 16.33 0.28 -3.62
C VAL A 152 17.40 0.76 -4.60
N GLY A 153 17.93 1.97 -4.37
CA GLY A 153 19.06 2.48 -5.12
C GLY A 153 20.35 1.77 -4.72
N GLY A 154 21.13 1.34 -5.70
CA GLY A 154 22.38 0.60 -5.46
C GLY A 154 23.49 1.42 -4.78
N ALA A 155 23.40 2.75 -4.82
CA ALA A 155 24.29 3.64 -4.08
C ALA A 155 23.83 3.93 -2.64
N ASP A 156 22.60 3.49 -2.26
CA ASP A 156 22.02 3.65 -0.92
C ASP A 156 22.26 2.39 -0.08
N LEU A 157 23.53 2.09 0.20
CA LEU A 157 23.98 0.81 0.78
C LEU A 157 23.29 0.50 2.11
N ASP A 158 23.16 1.49 2.99
CA ASP A 158 22.48 1.30 4.29
C ASP A 158 21.03 0.82 4.10
N VAL A 159 20.32 1.39 3.13
CA VAL A 159 18.93 1.01 2.84
C VAL A 159 18.85 -0.35 2.12
N VAL A 160 19.85 -0.72 1.32
CA VAL A 160 19.97 -2.07 0.77
C VAL A 160 20.02 -3.09 1.90
N ASP A 161 20.90 -2.90 2.87
CA ASP A 161 21.07 -3.81 4.02
C ASP A 161 19.79 -3.90 4.88
N LEU A 162 19.14 -2.78 5.16
CA LEU A 162 17.88 -2.73 5.90
C LEU A 162 16.75 -3.51 5.18
N ASN A 163 16.71 -3.43 3.85
CA ASN A 163 15.72 -4.17 3.07
C ASN A 163 16.03 -5.68 3.05
N GLN A 164 17.28 -6.09 2.94
CA GLN A 164 17.69 -7.49 3.02
C GLN A 164 17.34 -8.12 4.37
N GLN A 165 17.63 -7.41 5.48
CA GLN A 165 17.26 -7.85 6.83
C GLN A 165 15.74 -7.95 7.01
N ALA A 166 14.97 -7.01 6.45
CA ALA A 166 13.52 -7.04 6.53
C ALA A 166 12.91 -8.23 5.76
N ILE A 167 13.45 -8.55 4.59
CA ILE A 167 13.02 -9.70 3.77
C ILE A 167 13.12 -11.01 4.56
N ALA A 168 14.20 -11.21 5.31
CA ALA A 168 14.39 -12.40 6.12
C ALA A 168 13.29 -12.59 7.20
N ARG A 169 12.54 -11.54 7.53
CA ARG A 169 11.46 -11.54 8.54
C ARG A 169 10.06 -11.65 7.93
N MET A 170 9.92 -11.47 6.62
CA MET A 170 8.65 -11.53 5.93
C MET A 170 8.30 -12.97 5.52
N ARG A 171 7.01 -13.30 5.62
CA ARG A 171 6.47 -14.60 5.19
C ARG A 171 5.77 -14.53 3.84
N ALA A 172 5.29 -13.34 3.45
CA ALA A 172 4.70 -13.11 2.15
C ALA A 172 5.75 -13.23 1.03
N PRO A 173 5.36 -13.48 -0.21
CA PRO A 173 6.25 -13.37 -1.36
C PRO A 173 6.88 -11.97 -1.43
N VAL A 174 8.21 -11.90 -1.37
CA VAL A 174 8.95 -10.63 -1.45
C VAL A 174 9.98 -10.70 -2.57
N ARG A 175 10.13 -9.58 -3.31
CA ARG A 175 11.18 -9.42 -4.31
C ARG A 175 11.95 -8.13 -4.07
N LEU A 176 13.27 -8.22 -4.02
CA LEU A 176 14.17 -7.06 -3.99
C LEU A 176 14.66 -6.74 -5.40
N LYS A 177 14.59 -5.49 -5.79
CA LYS A 177 15.18 -4.94 -7.01
C LYS A 177 16.09 -3.78 -6.65
N ILE A 178 17.38 -3.96 -6.93
CA ILE A 178 18.40 -2.91 -6.77
C ILE A 178 18.58 -2.23 -8.12
N ILE A 179 18.49 -0.89 -8.14
CA ILE A 179 18.77 -0.08 -9.34
C ILE A 179 20.23 0.37 -9.27
N PRO A 180 21.12 -0.17 -10.11
CA PRO A 180 22.54 0.13 -10.04
C PRO A 180 22.83 1.64 -10.14
N GLY A 181 23.71 2.16 -9.29
CA GLY A 181 24.12 3.56 -9.26
C GLY A 181 23.09 4.56 -8.76
N ALA A 182 21.83 4.15 -8.57
CA ALA A 182 20.80 5.07 -8.08
C ALA A 182 20.99 5.39 -6.60
N SER A 183 20.75 6.66 -6.25
CA SER A 183 20.70 7.17 -4.88
C SER A 183 19.35 6.88 -4.21
N HIS A 184 19.18 7.31 -2.96
CA HIS A 184 17.93 7.19 -2.21
C HIS A 184 16.71 7.82 -2.91
N LEU A 185 16.93 8.92 -3.60
CA LEU A 185 15.85 9.69 -4.25
C LEU A 185 15.64 9.29 -5.71
N PHE A 186 16.50 8.46 -6.30
CA PHE A 186 16.46 8.04 -7.71
C PHE A 186 16.48 9.23 -8.67
N GLU A 187 17.38 10.19 -8.42
CA GLU A 187 17.54 11.43 -9.21
C GLU A 187 18.40 11.24 -10.45
N GLU A 188 19.10 10.12 -10.54
CA GLU A 188 19.93 9.79 -11.69
C GLU A 188 19.07 9.54 -12.94
N PRO A 189 19.56 9.90 -14.13
CA PRO A 189 18.80 9.77 -15.37
C PRO A 189 18.23 8.36 -15.57
N GLY A 190 16.91 8.26 -15.77
CA GLY A 190 16.20 7.01 -16.00
C GLY A 190 15.99 6.13 -14.75
N ALA A 191 16.55 6.48 -13.58
CA ALA A 191 16.40 5.69 -12.37
C ALA A 191 14.94 5.65 -11.89
N LEU A 192 14.28 6.82 -11.86
CA LEU A 192 12.88 6.92 -11.45
C LEU A 192 11.93 6.26 -12.47
N ASP A 193 12.24 6.35 -13.77
CA ASP A 193 11.48 5.64 -14.82
C ASP A 193 11.52 4.13 -14.58
N ARG A 194 12.68 3.61 -14.22
CA ARG A 194 12.86 2.19 -13.91
C ARG A 194 12.07 1.77 -12.67
N VAL A 195 12.00 2.60 -11.65
CA VAL A 195 11.11 2.41 -10.49
C VAL A 195 9.67 2.32 -10.94
N ALA A 196 9.19 3.28 -11.74
CA ALA A 196 7.82 3.36 -12.20
C ALA A 196 7.41 2.12 -13.03
N LEU A 197 8.27 1.68 -13.95
CA LEU A 197 8.04 0.48 -14.76
C LEU A 197 7.99 -0.80 -13.92
N LEU A 198 8.90 -0.96 -12.96
CA LEU A 198 8.91 -2.10 -12.03
C LEU A 198 7.66 -2.13 -11.16
N ALA A 199 7.23 -0.97 -10.66
CA ALA A 199 6.00 -0.84 -9.88
C ALA A 199 4.77 -1.18 -10.73
N ALA A 200 4.69 -0.66 -11.96
CA ALA A 200 3.59 -0.95 -12.88
C ALA A 200 3.49 -2.44 -13.21
N GLN A 201 4.62 -3.09 -13.47
CA GLN A 201 4.67 -4.53 -13.70
C GLN A 201 4.20 -5.30 -12.47
N TRP A 202 4.70 -4.95 -11.27
CA TRP A 202 4.33 -5.61 -10.02
C TRP A 202 2.84 -5.54 -9.73
N PHE A 203 2.25 -4.35 -9.86
CA PHE A 203 0.82 -4.20 -9.66
C PHE A 203 0.00 -4.93 -10.73
N ARG A 204 0.44 -4.96 -11.98
CA ARG A 204 -0.22 -5.74 -13.03
C ARG A 204 -0.24 -7.24 -12.71
N ASP A 205 0.82 -7.77 -12.15
CA ASP A 205 0.98 -9.20 -11.88
C ASP A 205 0.24 -9.64 -10.60
N HIS A 206 0.03 -8.73 -9.64
CA HIS A 206 -0.50 -9.07 -8.32
C HIS A 206 -1.82 -8.37 -7.96
N VAL A 207 -2.24 -7.37 -8.72
CA VAL A 207 -3.56 -6.74 -8.60
C VAL A 207 -4.44 -7.39 -9.67
N PRO A 208 -5.36 -8.30 -9.30
CA PRO A 208 -6.12 -9.08 -10.28
C PRO A 208 -6.93 -8.15 -11.18
N ALA A 209 -6.85 -8.36 -12.50
CA ALA A 209 -7.75 -7.68 -13.42
C ALA A 209 -9.18 -8.15 -13.14
N GLN A 210 -10.11 -7.23 -12.92
CA GLN A 210 -11.52 -7.62 -12.97
C GLN A 210 -11.82 -8.02 -14.42
N LEU A 211 -12.20 -9.28 -14.61
CA LEU A 211 -12.88 -9.68 -15.83
C LEU A 211 -14.16 -8.83 -15.90
N GLY A 212 -14.20 -7.89 -16.82
CA GLY A 212 -15.37 -7.03 -17.02
C GLY A 212 -16.60 -7.92 -17.07
N VAL A 213 -17.59 -7.62 -16.23
CA VAL A 213 -18.93 -8.11 -16.43
C VAL A 213 -19.39 -7.46 -17.74
N GLY A 214 -19.12 -8.15 -18.84
CA GLY A 214 -19.57 -7.77 -20.17
C GLY A 214 -21.08 -7.62 -20.10
N MET A 215 -21.62 -6.47 -20.45
CA MET A 215 -23.02 -6.29 -20.73
C MET A 215 -23.41 -7.35 -21.78
N GLY A 216 -24.13 -8.38 -21.31
CA GLY A 216 -24.40 -9.59 -22.03
C GLY A 216 -25.14 -9.33 -23.34
N ALA A 217 -24.61 -9.91 -24.38
CA ALA A 217 -25.44 -10.36 -25.49
C ALA A 217 -26.35 -11.48 -24.94
N GLN A 218 -27.66 -11.21 -24.88
CA GLN A 218 -28.65 -12.22 -24.60
C GLN A 218 -28.67 -13.25 -25.75
N THR A 219 -28.01 -14.36 -25.56
CA THR A 219 -28.26 -15.55 -26.35
C THR A 219 -29.11 -16.54 -25.54
N SER A 220 -30.19 -16.96 -26.13
CA SER A 220 -31.29 -17.74 -25.56
C SER A 220 -30.96 -19.21 -25.22
N ALA A 221 -29.71 -19.55 -24.90
CA ALA A 221 -29.27 -20.88 -24.53
C ALA A 221 -29.04 -21.08 -23.00
N GLY A 222 -29.31 -20.08 -22.16
CA GLY A 222 -28.93 -20.04 -20.73
C GLY A 222 -29.98 -20.50 -19.73
N ARG A 223 -31.14 -21.02 -20.12
CA ARG A 223 -32.22 -21.28 -19.16
C ARG A 223 -32.15 -22.62 -18.42
N TYR A 224 -31.22 -23.51 -18.76
CA TYR A 224 -31.10 -24.83 -18.10
C TYR A 224 -29.90 -25.01 -17.20
N ALA A 225 -28.92 -24.11 -17.21
CA ALA A 225 -27.71 -24.23 -16.37
C ALA A 225 -27.83 -23.52 -15.00
N SER A 226 -28.79 -22.61 -14.83
CA SER A 226 -28.95 -21.78 -13.62
C SER A 226 -29.54 -22.53 -12.41
N VAL A 227 -30.34 -23.56 -12.64
CA VAL A 227 -31.02 -24.31 -11.55
C VAL A 227 -30.07 -25.30 -10.88
N ALA A 228 -29.22 -25.97 -11.64
CA ALA A 228 -28.28 -26.94 -11.08
C ALA A 228 -27.14 -26.31 -10.25
N THR A 229 -26.71 -25.11 -10.61
CA THR A 229 -25.61 -24.41 -9.89
C THR A 229 -26.11 -23.82 -8.55
N GLY A 230 -27.33 -23.35 -8.49
CA GLY A 230 -27.98 -22.84 -7.26
C GLY A 230 -28.12 -23.91 -6.18
N GLU A 231 -28.56 -25.12 -6.57
CA GLU A 231 -28.72 -26.23 -5.64
C GLU A 231 -27.39 -26.77 -5.10
N ILE A 232 -26.34 -26.77 -5.88
CA ILE A 232 -25.00 -27.21 -5.45
C ILE A 232 -24.42 -26.22 -4.43
N ILE A 233 -24.59 -24.91 -4.64
CA ILE A 233 -24.12 -23.86 -3.72
C ILE A 233 -24.92 -23.93 -2.40
N GLU A 234 -26.23 -24.09 -2.45
CA GLU A 234 -27.05 -24.23 -1.24
C GLU A 234 -26.75 -25.50 -0.43
N ARG A 235 -26.51 -26.63 -1.10
CA ARG A 235 -26.10 -27.88 -0.43
C ARG A 235 -24.74 -27.74 0.24
N ARG A 236 -23.78 -27.06 -0.37
CA ARG A 236 -22.45 -26.79 0.21
C ARG A 236 -22.55 -25.87 1.43
N GLN A 237 -23.31 -24.80 1.34
CA GLN A 237 -23.56 -23.88 2.47
C GLN A 237 -24.34 -24.53 3.62
N ARG A 238 -25.24 -25.49 3.36
CA ARG A 238 -25.93 -26.26 4.41
C ARG A 238 -25.03 -27.30 5.07
N ALA A 239 -24.09 -27.89 4.34
CA ALA A 239 -23.11 -28.83 4.89
C ALA A 239 -22.09 -28.11 5.78
N GLU A 240 -21.61 -26.94 5.37
CA GLU A 240 -20.69 -26.10 6.15
C GLU A 240 -21.34 -25.56 7.44
N ARG A 241 -22.65 -25.22 7.43
CA ARG A 241 -23.38 -24.80 8.64
C ARG A 241 -23.61 -25.92 9.67
N ARG A 242 -23.52 -27.17 9.28
CA ARG A 242 -23.67 -28.32 10.20
C ARG A 242 -22.36 -28.72 10.90
N GLN A 243 -21.22 -28.31 10.37
CA GLN A 243 -19.89 -28.65 10.92
C GLN A 243 -19.27 -27.60 11.83
N TRP A 244 -19.94 -26.43 12.01
CA TRP A 244 -19.41 -25.35 12.84
C TRP A 244 -20.29 -25.16 14.09
N PRO A 245 -19.74 -25.26 15.31
CA PRO A 245 -20.48 -24.87 16.51
C PRO A 245 -20.77 -23.37 16.46
N ARG A 246 -21.97 -22.96 16.93
CA ARG A 246 -22.39 -21.56 16.98
C ARG A 246 -21.32 -20.72 17.66
N PRO A 247 -20.87 -19.57 17.08
CA PRO A 247 -19.94 -18.69 17.76
C PRO A 247 -20.61 -18.12 19.02
N ALA A 248 -19.96 -18.31 20.18
CA ALA A 248 -20.23 -17.55 21.38
C ALA A 248 -19.89 -16.08 21.11
N GLY A 249 -20.80 -15.18 21.45
CA GLY A 249 -20.74 -13.74 21.60
C GLY A 249 -19.78 -12.86 20.74
N PRO A 250 -19.90 -11.52 20.76
CA PRO A 250 -19.24 -10.62 19.82
C PRO A 250 -17.73 -10.81 19.85
N SER A 251 -17.16 -11.14 18.68
CA SER A 251 -15.74 -11.37 18.47
C SER A 251 -14.94 -10.12 18.80
N ARG A 252 -13.97 -10.27 19.69
CA ARG A 252 -12.94 -9.29 20.00
C ARG A 252 -12.28 -8.81 18.71
N GLY A 253 -12.02 -7.50 18.62
CA GLY A 253 -11.29 -6.87 17.53
C GLY A 253 -9.91 -7.50 17.24
N PRO A 254 -9.09 -6.92 16.35
CA PRO A 254 -7.88 -7.54 15.81
C PRO A 254 -7.08 -8.26 16.88
N SER A 255 -6.59 -9.46 16.56
CA SER A 255 -5.95 -10.38 17.52
C SER A 255 -4.96 -9.63 18.43
N GLU A 256 -4.86 -10.03 19.71
CA GLU A 256 -3.94 -9.42 20.67
C GLU A 256 -2.49 -9.36 20.16
N SER A 257 -2.09 -10.27 19.29
CA SER A 257 -0.77 -10.25 18.64
C SER A 257 -0.53 -9.03 17.73
N LEU A 258 -1.56 -8.54 17.04
CA LEU A 258 -1.47 -7.31 16.23
C LEU A 258 -1.49 -6.05 17.11
N LYS A 259 -2.26 -6.07 18.20
CA LYS A 259 -2.26 -4.95 19.15
C LYS A 259 -0.92 -4.84 19.90
N GLY A 260 -0.32 -5.95 20.29
CA GLY A 260 1.02 -6.00 20.88
C GLY A 260 2.10 -5.53 19.89
N ALA A 261 2.02 -5.95 18.63
CA ALA A 261 2.94 -5.52 17.59
C ALA A 261 2.91 -4.00 17.35
N LEU A 262 1.73 -3.39 17.45
CA LEU A 262 1.55 -1.94 17.27
C LEU A 262 1.96 -1.13 18.50
N ALA A 263 1.84 -1.68 19.71
CA ALA A 263 2.25 -0.98 20.93
C ALA A 263 3.78 -0.75 21.00
N HIS A 264 4.59 -1.60 20.39
CA HIS A 264 6.04 -1.46 20.35
C HIS A 264 6.56 -0.47 19.29
N LEU A 265 5.72 0.01 18.37
CA LEU A 265 6.14 0.98 17.35
C LEU A 265 6.39 2.40 17.91
N ASN A 266 5.97 2.68 19.14
CA ASN A 266 6.17 3.97 19.81
C ASN A 266 7.41 4.03 20.74
N GLY A 267 8.17 2.94 20.87
CA GLY A 267 9.41 2.91 21.62
C GLY A 267 10.56 3.65 20.94
N PRO A 268 11.61 4.08 21.67
CA PRO A 268 12.79 4.66 21.05
C PRO A 268 13.39 3.65 20.08
N VAL A 269 13.66 4.08 18.85
CA VAL A 269 14.25 3.26 17.78
C VAL A 269 15.70 2.91 18.20
N PRO A 270 16.02 1.66 18.53
CA PRO A 270 17.40 1.28 18.82
C PRO A 270 18.21 1.39 17.52
N GLY A 271 19.31 2.14 17.53
CA GLY A 271 20.30 2.06 16.47
C GLY A 271 20.45 3.22 15.52
N LEU A 272 19.76 4.35 15.70
CA LEU A 272 20.11 5.57 14.96
C LEU A 272 21.29 6.27 15.67
N SER A 273 22.51 6.04 15.20
CA SER A 273 23.65 6.84 15.61
C SER A 273 23.44 8.31 15.20
N ALA A 274 23.94 9.25 16.03
CA ALA A 274 23.81 10.70 15.81
C ALA A 274 24.28 11.16 14.41
N GLY A 275 25.14 10.40 13.73
CA GLY A 275 25.63 10.68 12.39
C GLY A 275 24.61 10.55 11.26
N HIS A 276 23.61 9.65 11.41
CA HIS A 276 22.57 9.45 10.38
C HIS A 276 21.58 10.61 10.30
N VAL A 277 21.34 11.27 11.44
CA VAL A 277 20.44 12.42 11.53
C VAL A 277 21.07 13.69 10.94
N ALA A 278 22.39 13.81 10.98
CA ALA A 278 23.11 14.97 10.44
C ALA A 278 23.08 15.01 8.90
N ARG A 279 23.14 13.86 8.20
CA ARG A 279 23.08 13.81 6.74
C ARG A 279 21.73 14.20 6.16
N MET A 280 20.63 14.04 6.90
CA MET A 280 19.31 14.55 6.47
C MET A 280 19.15 16.07 6.64
N ARG A 281 20.05 16.75 7.37
CA ARG A 281 19.99 18.22 7.57
C ARG A 281 20.58 19.03 6.41
N THR A 282 21.46 18.49 5.60
CA THR A 282 22.18 19.21 4.52
C THR A 282 21.37 19.40 3.23
N PHE A 283 20.15 18.84 3.13
CA PHE A 283 19.31 18.98 1.93
C PHE A 283 18.31 20.15 1.97
N ARG A 284 18.47 21.12 2.86
CA ARG A 284 17.52 22.25 2.99
C ARG A 284 18.00 23.58 2.39
N SER A 285 19.11 23.66 1.70
CA SER A 285 19.55 24.92 1.08
C SER A 285 20.09 24.68 -0.33
N GLY A 286 19.25 24.88 -1.31
CA GLY A 286 19.61 24.94 -2.73
C GLY A 286 18.34 25.08 -3.55
N ARG A 287 17.94 26.33 -3.70
CA ARG A 287 16.94 26.98 -4.58
C ARG A 287 16.11 26.10 -5.51
#